data_21d10d3cb00f62ed6084888b4f6e7783
#
_entry.id   21d10d3cb00f62ed6084888b4f6e7783
#
_cell.length_a   1.000
_cell.length_b   1.000
_cell.length_c   1.000
_cell.angle_alpha   90.00
_cell.angle_beta   90.00
_cell.angle_gamma   90.00
#
_symmetry.space_group_name_H-M   'P 1'
#
loop_
_entity.id
_entity.type
_entity.pdbx_description
1 polymer ?
#
loop_
_entity_poly.entity_id
_entity_poly.type
_entity_poly.pdbx_seq_one_letter_code
_entity_poly.pdbx_strand_id
1 'polypeptide(L)'
;MGFEISQQVGEVTAFNGAKLPVRNIIGNFNKNSSKKIMLCAHWDTRPFADRDTQNINLPIIGANDGASGVGVLLEIARIIQKDSLKIGLEIIFFDVEDYGAPNYNSSFSDLQAMNDTWCLGSQFWSYNLPENYQKPNFGILLDMVGAKNAIFPKEEISRMYAGYHLNKIWKLGQYLGYENFFKNKIAPPLTDDHTYINELTQIPTLDIIHYDISPFTNRFDFGKFHHTHQDNMEIIDRQTLKAVGQTVLTYLYNN
;
A
#
# COMPACT_ATOMS: atom_id res chain seq x y z
N MET A 1 16.57 -2.87 -21.02
CA MET A 1 16.47 -3.88 -19.97
C MET A 1 15.17 -3.65 -19.22
N GLY A 2 14.36 -4.69 -19.04
CA GLY A 2 13.09 -4.62 -18.33
C GLY A 2 13.20 -5.16 -16.91
N PHE A 3 12.06 -5.26 -16.22
CA PHE A 3 11.98 -5.93 -14.94
C PHE A 3 12.07 -7.46 -15.11
N GLU A 4 12.81 -8.12 -14.23
CA GLU A 4 12.72 -9.57 -14.03
C GLU A 4 11.49 -9.85 -13.17
N ILE A 5 10.53 -10.60 -13.74
CA ILE A 5 9.26 -10.88 -13.06
C ILE A 5 9.30 -12.28 -12.46
N SER A 6 8.87 -12.40 -11.22
CA SER A 6 8.63 -13.67 -10.53
C SER A 6 7.31 -13.64 -9.79
N GLN A 7 6.84 -14.79 -9.35
CA GLN A 7 5.64 -14.93 -8.53
C GLN A 7 5.99 -15.76 -7.29
N GLN A 8 5.47 -15.31 -6.15
CA GLN A 8 5.44 -16.11 -4.94
C GLN A 8 4.01 -16.65 -4.77
N VAL A 9 3.85 -17.95 -4.81
CA VAL A 9 2.54 -18.61 -4.83
C VAL A 9 2.41 -19.53 -3.62
N GLY A 10 1.24 -19.52 -3.00
CA GLY A 10 0.92 -20.37 -1.85
C GLY A 10 -0.55 -20.35 -1.50
N GLU A 11 -0.84 -20.67 -0.25
CA GLU A 11 -2.19 -20.67 0.31
C GLU A 11 -2.14 -20.09 1.73
N VAL A 12 -3.14 -19.28 2.07
CA VAL A 12 -3.35 -18.74 3.42
C VAL A 12 -4.75 -19.10 3.90
N THR A 13 -4.97 -18.97 5.20
CA THR A 13 -6.27 -19.21 5.81
C THR A 13 -6.87 -17.89 6.25
N ALA A 14 -8.01 -17.51 5.67
CA ALA A 14 -8.74 -16.30 6.03
C ALA A 14 -9.43 -16.41 7.39
N PHE A 15 -9.89 -15.28 7.94
CA PHE A 15 -10.56 -15.17 9.24
C PHE A 15 -11.77 -16.10 9.44
N ASN A 16 -12.45 -16.44 8.34
CA ASN A 16 -13.63 -17.32 8.32
C ASN A 16 -13.29 -18.80 8.04
N GLY A 17 -11.99 -19.15 8.02
CA GLY A 17 -11.50 -20.49 7.71
C GLY A 17 -11.40 -20.84 6.22
N ALA A 18 -11.74 -19.91 5.32
CA ALA A 18 -11.56 -20.11 3.88
C ALA A 18 -10.09 -20.26 3.52
N LYS A 19 -9.78 -21.21 2.63
CA LYS A 19 -8.45 -21.35 2.04
C LYS A 19 -8.36 -20.49 0.81
N LEU A 20 -7.47 -19.51 0.83
CA LEU A 20 -7.28 -18.54 -0.23
C LEU A 20 -5.95 -18.79 -0.94
N PRO A 21 -5.94 -18.94 -2.28
CA PRO A 21 -4.70 -18.94 -3.01
C PRO A 21 -4.05 -17.56 -2.92
N VAL A 22 -2.74 -17.51 -2.69
CA VAL A 22 -1.94 -16.28 -2.69
C VAL A 22 -1.04 -16.26 -3.91
N ARG A 23 -0.98 -15.09 -4.55
CA ARG A 23 -0.09 -14.85 -5.68
C ARG A 23 0.52 -13.45 -5.61
N ASN A 24 1.60 -13.30 -4.88
CA ASN A 24 2.37 -12.07 -4.90
C ASN A 24 3.19 -11.98 -6.19
N ILE A 25 3.13 -10.81 -6.86
CA ILE A 25 3.84 -10.55 -8.12
C ILE A 25 5.02 -9.65 -7.83
N ILE A 26 6.23 -10.09 -8.17
CA ILE A 26 7.48 -9.39 -7.83
C ILE A 26 8.24 -9.04 -9.11
N GLY A 27 8.53 -7.76 -9.27
CA GLY A 27 9.34 -7.24 -10.37
C GLY A 27 10.65 -6.65 -9.87
N ASN A 28 11.79 -7.12 -10.38
CA ASN A 28 13.11 -6.63 -10.01
C ASN A 28 13.78 -5.89 -11.18
N PHE A 29 14.24 -4.68 -10.92
CA PHE A 29 15.08 -3.88 -11.80
C PHE A 29 16.43 -3.63 -11.12
N ASN A 30 17.55 -3.78 -11.83
CA ASN A 30 18.90 -3.69 -11.27
C ASN A 30 19.05 -4.52 -9.96
N LYS A 31 18.62 -5.77 -10.00
CA LYS A 31 18.50 -6.68 -8.86
C LYS A 31 19.76 -6.77 -7.99
N ASN A 32 20.95 -6.68 -8.59
CA ASN A 32 22.24 -6.80 -7.92
C ASN A 32 22.78 -5.46 -7.39
N SER A 33 22.01 -4.39 -7.45
CA SER A 33 22.43 -3.11 -6.88
C SER A 33 22.53 -3.20 -5.36
N SER A 34 23.60 -2.67 -4.80
CA SER A 34 23.78 -2.57 -3.35
C SER A 34 22.83 -1.55 -2.69
N LYS A 35 22.28 -0.63 -3.47
CA LYS A 35 21.25 0.30 -3.04
C LYS A 35 19.95 -0.04 -3.73
N LYS A 36 19.00 -0.56 -2.99
CA LYS A 36 17.71 -1.02 -3.50
C LYS A 36 16.55 -0.41 -2.70
N ILE A 37 15.52 0.01 -3.40
CA ILE A 37 14.26 0.51 -2.82
C ILE A 37 13.15 -0.48 -3.21
N MET A 38 12.23 -0.74 -2.28
CA MET A 38 11.00 -1.48 -2.55
C MET A 38 9.84 -0.51 -2.73
N LEU A 39 9.01 -0.76 -3.72
CA LEU A 39 7.69 -0.15 -3.87
C LEU A 39 6.66 -1.27 -3.82
N CYS A 40 5.57 -1.07 -3.11
CA CYS A 40 4.52 -2.08 -3.04
C CYS A 40 3.12 -1.47 -3.06
N ALA A 41 2.16 -2.29 -3.42
CA ALA A 41 0.72 -2.03 -3.36
C ALA A 41 0.02 -3.39 -3.33
N HIS A 42 -1.20 -3.47 -2.80
CA HIS A 42 -2.00 -4.67 -2.98
C HIS A 42 -2.74 -4.63 -4.34
N TRP A 43 -3.02 -5.79 -4.93
CA TRP A 43 -3.66 -5.88 -6.24
C TRP A 43 -5.01 -6.61 -6.22
N ASP A 44 -5.32 -7.27 -5.11
CA ASP A 44 -6.66 -7.79 -4.84
C ASP A 44 -7.62 -6.67 -4.45
N THR A 45 -8.87 -7.00 -4.23
CA THR A 45 -9.90 -6.07 -3.79
C THR A 45 -10.90 -6.79 -2.90
N ARG A 46 -11.53 -6.03 -2.02
CA ARG A 46 -12.46 -6.55 -1.01
C ARG A 46 -13.60 -7.35 -1.64
N PRO A 47 -13.79 -8.60 -1.23
CA PRO A 47 -14.84 -9.47 -1.80
C PRO A 47 -16.25 -9.15 -1.31
N PHE A 48 -16.41 -8.19 -0.39
CA PHE A 48 -17.69 -7.76 0.14
C PHE A 48 -17.66 -6.29 0.53
N ALA A 49 -18.77 -5.57 0.22
CA ALA A 49 -18.92 -4.15 0.52
C ALA A 49 -19.44 -3.93 1.95
N ASP A 50 -18.70 -4.39 2.96
CA ASP A 50 -19.15 -4.47 4.35
C ASP A 50 -19.34 -3.11 5.04
N ARG A 51 -18.92 -2.01 4.43
CA ARG A 51 -19.22 -0.63 4.87
C ARG A 51 -20.35 0.04 4.06
N ASP A 52 -20.94 -0.68 3.09
CA ASP A 52 -22.09 -0.18 2.34
C ASP A 52 -23.41 -0.44 3.09
N THR A 53 -24.47 0.20 2.64
CA THR A 53 -25.84 0.01 3.17
C THR A 53 -26.65 -1.01 2.40
N GLN A 54 -26.19 -1.38 1.18
CA GLN A 54 -26.85 -2.32 0.29
C GLN A 54 -25.83 -3.27 -0.32
N ASN A 55 -26.26 -4.49 -0.63
CA ASN A 55 -25.44 -5.49 -1.33
C ASN A 55 -24.11 -5.77 -0.61
N ILE A 56 -24.08 -5.71 0.71
CA ILE A 56 -22.89 -5.83 1.55
C ILE A 56 -22.06 -7.10 1.34
N ASN A 57 -22.67 -8.15 0.76
CA ASN A 57 -22.01 -9.42 0.46
C ASN A 57 -21.48 -9.51 -0.99
N LEU A 58 -21.56 -8.43 -1.77
CA LEU A 58 -21.03 -8.37 -3.12
C LEU A 58 -19.65 -7.68 -3.12
N PRO A 59 -18.74 -8.08 -4.04
CA PRO A 59 -17.41 -7.47 -4.13
C PRO A 59 -17.49 -6.01 -4.58
N ILE A 60 -16.53 -5.21 -4.14
CA ILE A 60 -16.32 -3.84 -4.63
C ILE A 60 -15.46 -3.86 -5.90
N ILE A 61 -15.40 -2.72 -6.61
CA ILE A 61 -14.52 -2.57 -7.79
C ILE A 61 -13.07 -2.33 -7.36
N GLY A 62 -12.86 -1.65 -6.22
CA GLY A 62 -11.54 -1.36 -5.70
C GLY A 62 -10.70 -0.45 -6.60
N ALA A 63 -11.33 0.56 -7.21
CA ALA A 63 -10.62 1.46 -8.12
C ALA A 63 -9.55 2.31 -7.40
N ASN A 64 -9.81 2.64 -6.14
CA ASN A 64 -8.87 3.34 -5.28
C ASN A 64 -8.09 2.36 -4.39
N ASP A 65 -8.76 1.40 -3.82
CA ASP A 65 -8.36 0.37 -2.88
C ASP A 65 -8.21 -0.99 -3.59
N GLY A 66 -7.12 -1.46 -4.04
CA GLY A 66 -5.69 -1.14 -4.20
C GLY A 66 -5.31 -0.76 -5.63
N ALA A 67 -6.30 -0.72 -6.63
CA ALA A 67 -5.93 -0.52 -8.03
C ALA A 67 -5.21 0.82 -8.28
N SER A 68 -5.45 1.86 -7.46
CA SER A 68 -4.77 3.15 -7.61
C SER A 68 -3.26 3.05 -7.34
N GLY A 69 -2.84 2.32 -6.30
CA GLY A 69 -1.44 2.04 -6.01
C GLY A 69 -0.78 1.24 -7.14
N VAL A 70 -1.43 0.17 -7.58
CA VAL A 70 -0.97 -0.63 -8.73
C VAL A 70 -0.77 0.22 -9.98
N GLY A 71 -1.74 1.08 -10.32
CA GLY A 71 -1.67 1.95 -11.48
C GLY A 71 -0.47 2.91 -11.43
N VAL A 72 -0.20 3.52 -10.28
CA VAL A 72 0.96 4.39 -10.08
C VAL A 72 2.27 3.61 -10.24
N LEU A 73 2.38 2.41 -9.63
CA LEU A 73 3.59 1.60 -9.73
C LEU A 73 3.86 1.08 -11.14
N LEU A 74 2.83 0.70 -11.89
CA LEU A 74 2.97 0.32 -13.30
C LEU A 74 3.46 1.48 -14.16
N GLU A 75 2.97 2.70 -13.92
CA GLU A 75 3.44 3.88 -14.64
C GLU A 75 4.89 4.23 -14.28
N ILE A 76 5.29 4.13 -13.01
CA ILE A 76 6.68 4.28 -12.59
C ILE A 76 7.57 3.25 -13.31
N ALA A 77 7.16 1.98 -13.32
CA ALA A 77 7.89 0.92 -14.03
C ALA A 77 8.05 1.23 -15.53
N ARG A 78 6.99 1.74 -16.18
CA ARG A 78 7.00 2.12 -17.59
C ARG A 78 7.99 3.25 -17.87
N ILE A 79 8.10 4.23 -16.99
CA ILE A 79 9.03 5.36 -17.13
C ILE A 79 10.47 4.88 -16.95
N ILE A 80 10.74 4.10 -15.90
CA ILE A 80 12.08 3.59 -15.58
C ILE A 80 12.66 2.70 -16.70
N GLN A 81 11.81 2.00 -17.45
CA GLN A 81 12.28 1.23 -18.62
C GLN A 81 12.84 2.13 -19.74
N LYS A 82 12.40 3.38 -19.81
CA LYS A 82 12.86 4.36 -20.83
C LYS A 82 14.03 5.21 -20.32
N ASP A 83 14.00 5.54 -19.05
CA ASP A 83 15.00 6.36 -18.37
C ASP A 83 15.48 5.63 -17.11
N SER A 84 16.61 4.97 -17.24
CA SER A 84 17.11 3.97 -16.29
C SER A 84 17.52 4.59 -14.94
N LEU A 85 17.14 3.96 -13.84
CA LEU A 85 17.63 4.28 -12.50
C LEU A 85 19.05 3.76 -12.26
N LYS A 86 19.81 4.48 -11.43
CA LYS A 86 21.13 4.04 -10.94
C LYS A 86 21.04 3.05 -9.78
N ILE A 87 19.90 3.00 -9.10
CA ILE A 87 19.63 2.11 -7.96
C ILE A 87 18.84 0.89 -8.40
N GLY A 88 18.80 -0.13 -7.54
CA GLY A 88 17.89 -1.26 -7.68
C GLY A 88 16.46 -0.87 -7.26
N LEU A 89 15.50 -1.46 -7.92
CA LEU A 89 14.09 -1.32 -7.57
C LEU A 89 13.43 -2.68 -7.52
N GLU A 90 12.69 -2.95 -6.45
CA GLU A 90 11.80 -4.09 -6.32
C GLU A 90 10.36 -3.58 -6.24
N ILE A 91 9.51 -4.02 -7.16
CA ILE A 91 8.08 -3.71 -7.12
C ILE A 91 7.35 -4.99 -6.73
N ILE A 92 6.51 -4.91 -5.69
CA ILE A 92 5.73 -6.05 -5.23
C ILE A 92 4.25 -5.67 -5.26
N PHE A 93 3.44 -6.50 -5.91
CA PHE A 93 1.99 -6.45 -5.79
C PHE A 93 1.55 -7.58 -4.88
N PHE A 94 1.05 -7.23 -3.69
CA PHE A 94 0.56 -8.18 -2.71
C PHE A 94 -0.86 -8.63 -3.04
N ASP A 95 -1.13 -9.90 -2.81
CA ASP A 95 -2.45 -10.51 -2.94
C ASP A 95 -3.09 -10.69 -1.56
N VAL A 96 -4.38 -10.87 -1.51
CA VAL A 96 -5.11 -11.19 -0.26
C VAL A 96 -4.80 -10.21 0.89
N GLU A 97 -4.66 -8.94 0.58
CA GLU A 97 -4.59 -7.89 1.58
C GLU A 97 -5.98 -7.70 2.21
N ASP A 98 -6.99 -7.59 1.36
CA ASP A 98 -8.30 -7.00 1.64
C ASP A 98 -9.38 -8.04 2.00
N TYR A 99 -8.96 -9.27 2.38
CA TYR A 99 -9.87 -10.32 2.87
C TYR A 99 -9.93 -10.38 4.40
N GLY A 100 -9.64 -9.28 5.10
CA GLY A 100 -9.63 -9.23 6.55
C GLY A 100 -11.02 -9.26 7.20
N ALA A 101 -11.07 -9.57 8.49
CA ALA A 101 -12.31 -9.62 9.26
C ALA A 101 -12.95 -8.24 9.37
N PRO A 102 -14.27 -8.12 9.10
CA PRO A 102 -14.99 -6.87 9.33
C PRO A 102 -14.93 -6.42 10.79
N ASN A 103 -14.88 -5.11 11.03
CA ASN A 103 -14.79 -4.52 12.37
C ASN A 103 -15.95 -4.89 13.31
N TYR A 104 -17.08 -5.34 12.77
CA TYR A 104 -18.21 -5.83 13.57
C TYR A 104 -18.13 -7.32 13.93
N ASN A 105 -17.05 -8.01 13.53
CA ASN A 105 -16.90 -9.43 13.84
C ASN A 105 -16.49 -9.62 15.30
N SER A 106 -17.44 -10.00 16.15
CA SER A 106 -17.24 -10.26 17.57
C SER A 106 -16.49 -11.57 17.89
N SER A 107 -16.04 -12.30 16.85
CA SER A 107 -15.33 -13.59 17.04
C SER A 107 -13.91 -13.43 17.58
N PHE A 108 -13.35 -12.22 17.52
CA PHE A 108 -11.98 -11.95 17.98
C PHE A 108 -11.96 -11.44 19.41
N SER A 109 -11.07 -12.01 20.21
CA SER A 109 -10.90 -11.70 21.64
C SER A 109 -10.16 -10.38 21.87
N ASP A 110 -9.36 -9.97 20.88
CA ASP A 110 -8.58 -8.73 20.94
C ASP A 110 -8.38 -8.11 19.54
N LEU A 111 -7.96 -6.85 19.56
CA LEU A 111 -7.76 -6.06 18.35
C LEU A 111 -6.60 -6.60 17.48
N GLN A 112 -5.54 -7.11 18.09
CA GLN A 112 -4.40 -7.64 17.37
C GLN A 112 -4.77 -8.87 16.55
N ALA A 113 -5.48 -9.83 17.17
CA ALA A 113 -5.94 -11.02 16.46
C ALA A 113 -6.88 -10.67 15.28
N MET A 114 -7.66 -9.61 15.41
CA MET A 114 -8.48 -9.11 14.31
C MET A 114 -7.60 -8.46 13.22
N ASN A 115 -6.64 -7.64 13.59
CA ASN A 115 -5.71 -7.02 12.64
C ASN A 115 -4.92 -8.06 11.86
N ASP A 116 -4.46 -9.13 12.51
CA ASP A 116 -3.69 -10.21 11.88
C ASP A 116 -4.46 -11.01 10.81
N THR A 117 -5.74 -10.73 10.64
CA THR A 117 -6.55 -11.29 9.55
C THR A 117 -6.43 -10.53 8.22
N TRP A 118 -5.82 -9.34 8.24
CA TRP A 118 -5.57 -8.47 7.09
C TRP A 118 -4.17 -8.68 6.52
N CYS A 119 -3.93 -8.18 5.33
CA CYS A 119 -2.58 -8.14 4.72
C CYS A 119 -1.92 -9.52 4.62
N LEU A 120 -2.72 -10.58 4.38
CA LEU A 120 -2.23 -11.96 4.40
C LEU A 120 -1.16 -12.23 3.33
N GLY A 121 -1.18 -11.49 2.22
CA GLY A 121 -0.17 -11.60 1.17
C GLY A 121 1.19 -11.08 1.57
N SER A 122 1.27 -9.92 2.22
CA SER A 122 2.53 -9.39 2.73
C SER A 122 3.04 -10.16 3.94
N GLN A 123 2.15 -10.68 4.79
CA GLN A 123 2.52 -11.62 5.85
C GLN A 123 3.14 -12.89 5.23
N PHE A 124 2.46 -13.51 4.25
CA PHE A 124 2.96 -14.68 3.55
C PHE A 124 4.31 -14.41 2.90
N TRP A 125 4.46 -13.26 2.23
CA TRP A 125 5.73 -12.85 1.63
C TRP A 125 6.84 -12.74 2.67
N SER A 126 6.56 -12.08 3.78
CA SER A 126 7.53 -11.82 4.84
C SER A 126 8.03 -13.10 5.52
N TYR A 127 7.15 -14.08 5.75
CA TYR A 127 7.52 -15.37 6.33
C TYR A 127 8.25 -16.31 5.36
N ASN A 128 8.12 -16.09 4.05
CA ASN A 128 8.66 -16.97 3.02
C ASN A 128 9.72 -16.30 2.14
N LEU A 129 10.50 -15.38 2.73
CA LEU A 129 11.63 -14.77 2.04
C LEU A 129 12.70 -15.83 1.72
N PRO A 130 13.34 -15.81 0.53
CA PRO A 130 14.47 -16.67 0.23
C PRO A 130 15.61 -16.52 1.24
N GLU A 131 16.34 -17.59 1.55
CA GLU A 131 17.42 -17.59 2.53
C GLU A 131 18.49 -16.50 2.25
N ASN A 132 18.78 -16.25 0.97
CA ASN A 132 19.73 -15.24 0.50
C ASN A 132 19.06 -14.00 -0.07
N TYR A 133 17.85 -13.66 0.41
CA TYR A 133 17.13 -12.48 0.00
C TYR A 133 17.91 -11.21 0.34
N GLN A 134 18.20 -10.42 -0.69
CA GLN A 134 18.86 -9.12 -0.52
C GLN A 134 17.82 -8.05 -0.20
N LYS A 135 17.67 -7.78 1.09
CA LYS A 135 16.68 -6.81 1.58
C LYS A 135 16.88 -5.42 0.96
N PRO A 136 15.81 -4.76 0.53
CA PRO A 136 15.83 -3.33 0.21
C PRO A 136 16.27 -2.48 1.41
N ASN A 137 16.84 -1.31 1.12
CA ASN A 137 17.25 -0.37 2.17
C ASN A 137 16.02 0.24 2.88
N PHE A 138 14.92 0.41 2.14
CA PHE A 138 13.60 0.76 2.67
C PHE A 138 12.50 0.49 1.62
N GLY A 139 11.23 0.58 2.06
CA GLY A 139 10.04 0.39 1.24
C GLY A 139 9.10 1.59 1.25
N ILE A 140 8.28 1.69 0.21
CA ILE A 140 7.16 2.63 0.09
C ILE A 140 5.94 1.81 -0.35
N LEU A 141 4.93 1.74 0.51
CA LEU A 141 3.62 1.22 0.18
C LEU A 141 2.76 2.35 -0.41
N LEU A 142 1.96 2.03 -1.40
CA LEU A 142 0.96 2.92 -1.99
C LEU A 142 -0.41 2.26 -1.86
N ASP A 143 -1.24 2.78 -0.97
CA ASP A 143 -2.60 2.35 -0.82
C ASP A 143 -3.57 3.53 -0.87
N MET A 144 -4.73 3.34 -1.53
CA MET A 144 -5.77 4.37 -1.69
C MET A 144 -5.25 5.74 -2.13
N VAL A 145 -4.37 5.77 -3.14
CA VAL A 145 -3.67 6.98 -3.63
C VAL A 145 -4.34 7.66 -4.84
N GLY A 146 -5.57 7.29 -5.16
CA GLY A 146 -6.25 7.75 -6.39
C GLY A 146 -7.45 8.66 -6.18
N ALA A 147 -8.05 8.70 -4.99
CA ALA A 147 -9.30 9.41 -4.78
C ALA A 147 -9.13 10.93 -4.84
N LYS A 148 -10.17 11.62 -5.36
CA LYS A 148 -10.22 13.08 -5.38
C LYS A 148 -10.16 13.65 -3.97
N ASN A 149 -9.35 14.69 -3.78
CA ASN A 149 -9.10 15.35 -2.49
C ASN A 149 -8.48 14.43 -1.43
N ALA A 150 -7.75 13.40 -1.84
CA ALA A 150 -7.02 12.56 -0.89
C ALA A 150 -6.05 13.38 -0.03
N ILE A 151 -5.93 13.00 1.22
CA ILE A 151 -5.00 13.59 2.20
C ILE A 151 -4.08 12.49 2.69
N PHE A 152 -2.78 12.70 2.54
CA PHE A 152 -1.73 11.80 3.01
C PHE A 152 -1.10 12.40 4.26
N PRO A 153 -1.44 11.95 5.47
CA PRO A 153 -0.80 12.36 6.71
C PRO A 153 0.49 11.57 6.91
N LYS A 154 1.18 11.83 8.00
CA LYS A 154 2.30 11.02 8.49
C LYS A 154 1.78 10.10 9.58
N GLU A 155 1.40 8.87 9.22
CA GLU A 155 0.90 7.92 10.20
C GLU A 155 2.02 7.35 11.08
N GLU A 156 1.67 6.82 12.24
CA GLU A 156 2.62 6.55 13.32
C GLU A 156 3.57 5.38 13.00
N ILE A 157 3.12 4.29 12.37
CA ILE A 157 3.97 3.14 12.01
C ILE A 157 5.07 3.57 11.04
N SER A 158 4.70 4.30 9.97
CA SER A 158 5.66 4.87 9.02
C SER A 158 6.65 5.82 9.69
N ARG A 159 6.20 6.59 10.68
CA ARG A 159 7.08 7.48 11.46
C ARG A 159 8.08 6.72 12.30
N MET A 160 7.65 5.63 12.94
CA MET A 160 8.50 4.80 13.79
C MET A 160 9.60 4.10 12.99
N TYR A 161 9.22 3.44 11.91
CA TYR A 161 10.15 2.59 11.16
C TYR A 161 10.93 3.32 10.06
N ALA A 162 10.28 4.23 9.34
CA ALA A 162 10.84 4.88 8.16
C ALA A 162 10.82 6.42 8.21
N GLY A 163 10.80 7.03 9.40
CA GLY A 163 10.60 8.47 9.61
C GLY A 163 11.56 9.39 8.86
N TYR A 164 12.80 8.97 8.61
CA TYR A 164 13.76 9.72 7.81
C TYR A 164 13.28 9.84 6.34
N HIS A 165 12.92 8.71 5.71
CA HIS A 165 12.43 8.65 4.33
C HIS A 165 11.07 9.33 4.20
N LEU A 166 10.17 9.08 5.15
CA LEU A 166 8.87 9.73 5.25
C LEU A 166 9.00 11.25 5.19
N ASN A 167 9.84 11.84 6.05
CA ASN A 167 10.02 13.28 6.07
C ASN A 167 10.61 13.85 4.78
N LYS A 168 11.53 13.13 4.13
CA LYS A 168 12.08 13.54 2.84
C LYS A 168 11.04 13.52 1.72
N ILE A 169 10.23 12.46 1.66
CA ILE A 169 9.19 12.30 0.64
C ILE A 169 8.09 13.35 0.80
N TRP A 170 7.63 13.61 2.03
CA TRP A 170 6.63 14.66 2.29
C TRP A 170 7.15 16.05 1.94
N LYS A 171 8.38 16.38 2.33
CA LYS A 171 9.03 17.65 1.93
C LYS A 171 9.14 17.78 0.42
N LEU A 172 9.50 16.67 -0.27
CA LEU A 172 9.60 16.67 -1.73
C LEU A 172 8.24 16.88 -2.39
N GLY A 173 7.19 16.18 -1.93
CA GLY A 173 5.83 16.38 -2.42
C GLY A 173 5.35 17.81 -2.26
N GLN A 174 5.61 18.42 -1.10
CA GLN A 174 5.31 19.84 -0.86
C GLN A 174 6.12 20.76 -1.78
N TYR A 175 7.42 20.51 -1.96
CA TYR A 175 8.29 21.28 -2.85
C TYR A 175 7.83 21.21 -4.32
N LEU A 176 7.26 20.08 -4.75
CA LEU A 176 6.69 19.90 -6.08
C LEU A 176 5.31 20.55 -6.25
N GLY A 177 4.77 21.23 -5.24
CA GLY A 177 3.48 21.91 -5.27
C GLY A 177 2.31 21.02 -4.87
N TYR A 178 2.56 19.89 -4.20
CA TYR A 178 1.55 18.93 -3.77
C TYR A 178 1.23 19.01 -2.26
N GLU A 179 1.43 20.18 -1.63
CA GLU A 179 1.15 20.43 -0.22
C GLU A 179 -0.32 20.21 0.17
N ASN A 180 -1.22 20.23 -0.82
CA ASN A 180 -2.63 19.91 -0.58
C ASN A 180 -2.86 18.42 -0.32
N PHE A 181 -2.00 17.55 -0.81
CA PHE A 181 -2.04 16.10 -0.61
C PHE A 181 -1.12 15.67 0.55
N PHE A 182 0.16 16.04 0.51
CA PHE A 182 1.16 15.67 1.52
C PHE A 182 1.12 16.61 2.72
N LYS A 183 0.35 16.25 3.75
CA LYS A 183 0.14 17.11 4.94
C LYS A 183 1.15 16.81 6.05
N ASN A 184 1.65 17.86 6.70
CA ASN A 184 2.42 17.75 7.95
C ASN A 184 1.50 17.49 9.16
N LYS A 185 0.56 16.57 9.01
CA LYS A 185 -0.39 16.13 10.02
C LYS A 185 0.02 14.74 10.50
N ILE A 186 0.05 14.55 11.81
CA ILE A 186 0.29 13.23 12.40
C ILE A 186 -1.05 12.51 12.48
N ALA A 187 -1.06 11.25 12.03
CA ALA A 187 -2.19 10.36 12.16
C ALA A 187 -1.85 9.20 13.11
N PRO A 188 -2.85 8.59 13.76
CA PRO A 188 -2.65 7.40 14.57
C PRO A 188 -2.12 6.23 13.74
N PRO A 189 -1.59 5.17 14.39
CA PRO A 189 -1.17 3.96 13.69
C PRO A 189 -2.37 3.33 12.98
N LEU A 190 -2.11 2.70 11.86
CA LEU A 190 -3.06 1.87 11.12
C LEU A 190 -2.41 0.54 10.75
N THR A 191 -3.22 -0.49 10.54
CA THR A 191 -2.76 -1.79 10.06
C THR A 191 -2.89 -1.82 8.55
N ASP A 192 -1.78 -2.13 7.87
CA ASP A 192 -1.66 -2.29 6.43
C ASP A 192 -0.41 -3.13 6.13
N ASP A 193 -0.13 -3.49 4.89
CA ASP A 193 0.99 -4.30 4.45
C ASP A 193 2.34 -3.84 5.05
N HIS A 194 2.58 -2.51 5.12
CA HIS A 194 3.81 -1.96 5.69
C HIS A 194 4.01 -2.34 7.16
N THR A 195 2.94 -2.55 7.92
CA THR A 195 3.02 -2.99 9.32
C THR A 195 3.74 -4.32 9.41
N TYR A 196 3.27 -5.32 8.66
CA TYR A 196 3.85 -6.67 8.67
C TYR A 196 5.22 -6.73 8.01
N ILE A 197 5.46 -5.94 6.96
CA ILE A 197 6.79 -5.80 6.37
C ILE A 197 7.77 -5.29 7.41
N ASN A 198 7.44 -4.23 8.13
CA ASN A 198 8.28 -3.65 9.18
C ASN A 198 8.56 -4.66 10.30
N GLU A 199 7.53 -5.28 10.84
CA GLU A 199 7.63 -6.16 12.01
C GLU A 199 8.35 -7.47 11.70
N LEU A 200 8.02 -8.11 10.58
CA LEU A 200 8.51 -9.44 10.25
C LEU A 200 9.86 -9.43 9.51
N THR A 201 10.11 -8.40 8.70
CA THR A 201 11.32 -8.37 7.88
C THR A 201 12.36 -7.36 8.36
N GLN A 202 11.97 -6.39 9.17
CA GLN A 202 12.80 -5.25 9.57
C GLN A 202 13.27 -4.39 8.38
N ILE A 203 12.54 -4.39 7.26
CA ILE A 203 12.73 -3.48 6.14
C ILE A 203 11.94 -2.20 6.46
N PRO A 204 12.60 -1.05 6.73
CA PRO A 204 11.90 0.19 7.06
C PRO A 204 10.94 0.57 5.91
N THR A 205 9.64 0.44 6.12
CA THR A 205 8.64 0.70 5.08
C THR A 205 7.65 1.74 5.58
N LEU A 206 7.43 2.76 4.74
CA LEU A 206 6.40 3.78 4.97
C LEU A 206 5.20 3.53 4.05
N ASP A 207 4.09 4.12 4.44
CA ASP A 207 2.86 4.08 3.68
C ASP A 207 2.44 5.48 3.21
N ILE A 208 2.04 5.59 1.96
CA ILE A 208 1.35 6.75 1.39
C ILE A 208 -0.10 6.35 1.18
N ILE A 209 -0.95 6.70 2.14
CA ILE A 209 -2.34 6.29 2.19
C ILE A 209 -3.26 7.48 2.47
N HIS A 210 -4.46 7.48 1.84
CA HIS A 210 -5.50 8.44 2.20
C HIS A 210 -6.05 8.13 3.59
N TYR A 211 -5.77 9.02 4.56
CA TYR A 211 -6.23 8.85 5.93
C TYR A 211 -6.46 10.22 6.58
N ASP A 212 -7.71 10.61 6.74
CA ASP A 212 -8.04 11.95 7.26
C ASP A 212 -9.19 11.91 8.26
N ILE A 213 -9.40 13.04 8.96
CA ILE A 213 -10.51 13.17 9.92
C ILE A 213 -11.82 13.25 9.14
N SER A 214 -12.67 12.26 9.35
CA SER A 214 -14.01 12.23 8.83
C SER A 214 -14.83 13.41 9.42
N PRO A 215 -15.47 14.23 8.60
CA PRO A 215 -16.32 15.31 9.08
C PRO A 215 -17.59 14.82 9.80
N PHE A 216 -17.93 13.54 9.64
CA PHE A 216 -19.11 12.93 10.24
C PHE A 216 -18.84 12.34 11.63
N THR A 217 -17.66 11.75 11.82
CA THR A 217 -17.31 11.03 13.07
C THR A 217 -16.28 11.76 13.92
N ASN A 218 -15.62 12.77 13.36
CA ASN A 218 -14.46 13.47 13.95
C ASN A 218 -13.33 12.49 14.35
N ARG A 219 -13.20 11.39 13.62
CA ARG A 219 -12.13 10.39 13.77
C ARG A 219 -11.41 10.22 12.45
N PHE A 220 -10.18 9.74 12.48
CA PHE A 220 -9.47 9.34 11.28
C PHE A 220 -10.20 8.20 10.58
N ASP A 221 -10.31 8.27 9.27
CA ASP A 221 -11.03 7.33 8.40
C ASP A 221 -10.44 7.37 6.99
N PHE A 222 -10.61 6.31 6.24
CA PHE A 222 -10.15 6.16 4.85
C PHE A 222 -11.09 6.77 3.81
N GLY A 223 -12.13 7.46 4.27
CA GLY A 223 -13.13 8.08 3.42
C GLY A 223 -14.39 7.22 3.22
N LYS A 224 -15.45 7.88 2.75
CA LYS A 224 -16.78 7.25 2.63
C LYS A 224 -16.88 6.14 1.56
N PHE A 225 -15.95 6.10 0.64
CA PHE A 225 -15.92 5.12 -0.44
C PHE A 225 -15.24 3.80 -0.02
N HIS A 226 -14.40 3.82 1.01
CA HIS A 226 -13.65 2.66 1.49
C HIS A 226 -14.59 1.51 1.85
N HIS A 227 -14.36 0.34 1.25
CA HIS A 227 -15.17 -0.88 1.37
C HIS A 227 -16.66 -0.72 0.99
N THR A 228 -16.94 0.16 0.03
CA THR A 228 -18.29 0.38 -0.51
C THR A 228 -18.27 0.32 -2.04
N HIS A 229 -19.45 0.13 -2.67
CA HIS A 229 -19.60 0.20 -4.14
C HIS A 229 -19.32 1.60 -4.72
N GLN A 230 -19.08 2.61 -3.86
CA GLN A 230 -18.62 3.93 -4.30
C GLN A 230 -17.14 3.93 -4.65
N ASP A 231 -16.36 2.90 -4.28
CA ASP A 231 -14.98 2.77 -4.73
C ASP A 231 -14.93 2.28 -6.18
N ASN A 232 -15.14 3.22 -7.09
CA ASN A 232 -15.17 3.00 -8.53
C ASN A 232 -14.44 4.15 -9.26
N MET A 233 -14.38 4.11 -10.59
CA MET A 233 -13.64 5.07 -11.40
C MET A 233 -14.12 6.53 -11.27
N GLU A 234 -15.33 6.78 -10.74
CA GLU A 234 -15.86 8.14 -10.60
C GLU A 234 -15.16 8.94 -9.52
N ILE A 235 -14.59 8.26 -8.50
CA ILE A 235 -13.84 8.92 -7.43
C ILE A 235 -12.38 9.17 -7.80
N ILE A 236 -11.86 8.53 -8.86
CA ILE A 236 -10.46 8.63 -9.23
C ILE A 236 -10.13 9.99 -9.85
N ASP A 237 -9.10 10.62 -9.31
CA ASP A 237 -8.58 11.90 -9.78
C ASP A 237 -7.14 11.79 -10.29
N ARG A 238 -6.93 12.21 -11.53
CA ARG A 238 -5.60 12.22 -12.16
C ARG A 238 -4.59 13.12 -11.45
N GLN A 239 -5.05 14.16 -10.77
CA GLN A 239 -4.17 15.06 -10.00
C GLN A 239 -3.59 14.35 -8.78
N THR A 240 -4.41 13.57 -8.08
CA THR A 240 -3.98 12.76 -6.94
C THR A 240 -2.97 11.71 -7.36
N LEU A 241 -3.28 10.91 -8.39
CA LEU A 241 -2.35 9.91 -8.94
C LEU A 241 -1.03 10.55 -9.39
N LYS A 242 -1.10 11.73 -10.06
CA LYS A 242 0.07 12.48 -10.47
C LYS A 242 0.91 12.96 -9.29
N ALA A 243 0.27 13.48 -8.24
CA ALA A 243 0.96 13.98 -7.06
C ALA A 243 1.80 12.88 -6.40
N VAL A 244 1.24 11.70 -6.23
CA VAL A 244 1.94 10.54 -5.66
C VAL A 244 3.01 10.02 -6.63
N GLY A 245 2.64 9.71 -7.87
CA GLY A 245 3.55 9.14 -8.86
C GLY A 245 4.77 10.03 -9.13
N GLN A 246 4.57 11.34 -9.30
CA GLN A 246 5.67 12.28 -9.52
C GLN A 246 6.56 12.42 -8.29
N THR A 247 5.99 12.46 -7.09
CA THR A 247 6.76 12.58 -5.85
C THR A 247 7.64 11.35 -5.67
N VAL A 248 7.08 10.15 -5.78
CA VAL A 248 7.82 8.88 -5.65
C VAL A 248 8.89 8.77 -6.74
N LEU A 249 8.53 9.00 -7.99
CA LEU A 249 9.47 8.91 -9.12
C LEU A 249 10.63 9.91 -8.96
N THR A 250 10.36 11.16 -8.60
CA THR A 250 11.39 12.16 -8.35
C THR A 250 12.29 11.75 -7.18
N TYR A 251 11.70 11.14 -6.14
CA TYR A 251 12.47 10.62 -5.01
C TYR A 251 13.43 9.50 -5.45
N LEU A 252 12.98 8.58 -6.32
CA LEU A 252 13.82 7.50 -6.86
C LEU A 252 15.02 8.03 -7.65
N TYR A 253 14.81 9.03 -8.53
CA TYR A 253 15.88 9.62 -9.34
C TYR A 253 16.90 10.46 -8.52
N ASN A 254 16.51 10.93 -7.35
CA ASN A 254 17.38 11.71 -6.45
C ASN A 254 18.20 10.82 -5.48
N ASN A 255 18.11 9.50 -5.58
CA ASN A 255 18.80 8.53 -4.74
C ASN A 255 19.80 7.69 -5.50
#